data_9361edb577e1b25ab70aff1f3ff8d94c
#
_entry.id   9361edb577e1b25ab70aff1f3ff8d94c
#
_cell.length_a   1.000
_cell.length_b   1.000
_cell.length_c   1.000
_cell.angle_alpha   90.00
_cell.angle_beta   90.00
_cell.angle_gamma   90.00
#
_symmetry.space_group_name_H-M   'P 1'
#
loop_
_entity.id
_entity.type
_entity.pdbx_description
1 polymer ?
#
loop_
_entity_poly.entity_id
_entity_poly.type
_entity_poly.pdbx_seq_one_letter_code
_entity_poly.pdbx_strand_id
1 'polypeptide(L)'
;MAYVNLVTGGAGFIGSHLCEALLNRGEEVLCLDNFFTGRKVNIAHLLGNSRFEIVRHDVVNPIIIEADRVFNFACPASPVHYQHNPVKTIKTNVMGALNMLGLAKRVGARILQASTSEVYGDPTVHPQVESYWGNVNPVGPRSCYDEGKRVAESLFFDYHNQNKVDIRVIRIFNTYGPRMLVNDGRVVSNFVVQALKNAPISIYGEGGQTRSFCYVSDLVDGILRMMDRDGFHGPVNLGNPGEFTILQLAELVIELTGSKSKIEYHPLPENDPTRRRPDISLAREKLGWEPVVPLREGQTEERA
;
A
#
# COMPACT_ATOMS: atom_id res chain seq x y z
N MET A 1 9.05 -7.12 26.84
CA MET A 1 10.07 -6.39 26.05
C MET A 1 9.37 -5.72 24.89
N ALA A 2 9.83 -4.55 24.46
CA ALA A 2 9.32 -3.93 23.24
C ALA A 2 9.81 -4.73 22.03
N TYR A 3 8.96 -4.86 20.99
CA TYR A 3 9.36 -5.50 19.74
C TYR A 3 10.32 -4.60 18.95
N VAL A 4 11.30 -5.23 18.29
CA VAL A 4 12.13 -4.61 17.25
C VAL A 4 11.48 -4.88 15.89
N ASN A 5 11.01 -3.83 15.23
CA ASN A 5 10.25 -3.90 13.97
C ASN A 5 11.11 -3.43 12.81
N LEU A 6 11.36 -4.28 11.82
CA LEU A 6 11.95 -3.90 10.55
C LEU A 6 10.86 -3.52 9.56
N VAL A 7 10.82 -2.25 9.14
CA VAL A 7 9.87 -1.74 8.15
C VAL A 7 10.62 -1.45 6.85
N THR A 8 10.49 -2.33 5.84
CA THR A 8 11.05 -2.06 4.51
C THR A 8 10.15 -1.11 3.73
N GLY A 9 10.72 -0.14 3.01
CA GLY A 9 9.96 0.95 2.43
C GLY A 9 9.44 1.95 3.49
N GLY A 10 10.12 2.01 4.64
CA GLY A 10 9.67 2.80 5.80
C GLY A 10 9.68 4.32 5.60
N ALA A 11 10.43 4.85 4.62
CA ALA A 11 10.39 6.27 4.23
C ALA A 11 9.34 6.58 3.15
N GLY A 12 8.60 5.57 2.68
CA GLY A 12 7.49 5.71 1.75
C GLY A 12 6.21 6.26 2.41
N PHE A 13 5.13 6.38 1.63
CA PHE A 13 3.84 6.87 2.10
C PHE A 13 3.33 6.01 3.29
N ILE A 14 2.90 4.77 3.06
CA ILE A 14 2.33 3.91 4.11
C ILE A 14 3.39 3.57 5.17
N GLY A 15 4.63 3.28 4.75
CA GLY A 15 5.72 2.89 5.65
C GLY A 15 6.03 3.94 6.72
N SER A 16 5.98 5.24 6.38
CA SER A 16 6.25 6.32 7.34
C SER A 16 5.16 6.47 8.40
N HIS A 17 3.90 6.27 8.05
CA HIS A 17 2.78 6.23 9.02
C HIS A 17 2.88 4.99 9.91
N LEU A 18 3.27 3.84 9.35
CA LEU A 18 3.47 2.62 10.11
C LEU A 18 4.64 2.77 11.11
N CYS A 19 5.78 3.34 10.69
CA CYS A 19 6.91 3.64 11.59
C CYS A 19 6.47 4.51 12.78
N GLU A 20 5.71 5.57 12.51
CA GLU A 20 5.18 6.46 13.54
C GLU A 20 4.22 5.72 14.49
N ALA A 21 3.30 4.91 13.96
CA ALA A 21 2.36 4.15 14.77
C ALA A 21 3.05 3.12 15.69
N LEU A 22 4.08 2.44 15.20
CA LEU A 22 4.89 1.50 16.00
C LEU A 22 5.64 2.22 17.13
N LEU A 23 6.27 3.37 16.83
CA LEU A 23 6.93 4.19 17.85
C LEU A 23 5.95 4.70 18.92
N ASN A 24 4.73 5.09 18.52
CA ASN A 24 3.67 5.50 19.44
C ASN A 24 3.19 4.35 20.35
N ARG A 25 3.33 3.10 19.90
CA ARG A 25 3.11 1.88 20.73
C ARG A 25 4.27 1.60 21.68
N GLY A 26 5.33 2.40 21.65
CA GLY A 26 6.53 2.19 22.48
C GLY A 26 7.50 1.16 21.94
N GLU A 27 7.35 0.72 20.71
CA GLU A 27 8.17 -0.30 20.05
C GLU A 27 9.40 0.33 19.36
N GLU A 28 10.42 -0.47 19.06
CA GLU A 28 11.60 -0.04 18.30
C GLU A 28 11.37 -0.23 16.79
N VAL A 29 11.90 0.68 15.98
CA VAL A 29 11.70 0.69 14.53
C VAL A 29 13.00 0.86 13.77
N LEU A 30 13.32 -0.12 12.93
CA LEU A 30 14.37 -0.08 11.92
C LEU A 30 13.71 0.25 10.56
N CYS A 31 13.83 1.51 10.14
CA CYS A 31 13.28 2.01 8.89
C CYS A 31 14.26 1.72 7.74
N LEU A 32 14.01 0.65 6.98
CA LEU A 32 14.85 0.27 5.85
C LEU A 32 14.27 0.82 4.55
N ASP A 33 15.07 1.65 3.84
CA ASP A 33 14.67 2.25 2.57
C ASP A 33 15.87 2.57 1.67
N ASN A 34 15.73 2.44 0.36
CA ASN A 34 16.75 2.87 -0.61
C ASN A 34 16.54 4.31 -1.11
N PHE A 35 15.43 4.94 -0.72
CA PHE A 35 14.98 6.28 -1.10
C PHE A 35 14.71 6.45 -2.61
N PHE A 36 14.27 5.41 -3.29
CA PHE A 36 13.86 5.52 -4.69
C PHE A 36 12.53 6.29 -4.82
N THR A 37 11.50 5.91 -4.05
CA THR A 37 10.24 6.65 -3.92
C THR A 37 10.02 7.17 -2.50
N GLY A 38 10.68 6.58 -1.51
CA GLY A 38 10.69 7.05 -0.13
C GLY A 38 11.40 8.41 0.01
N ARG A 39 10.94 9.24 0.95
CA ARG A 39 11.47 10.59 1.16
C ARG A 39 11.85 10.81 2.61
N LYS A 40 13.02 11.42 2.83
CA LYS A 40 13.48 11.77 4.19
C LYS A 40 12.48 12.67 4.93
N VAL A 41 11.79 13.56 4.23
CA VAL A 41 10.79 14.45 4.82
C VAL A 41 9.64 13.67 5.48
N ASN A 42 9.26 12.49 4.95
CA ASN A 42 8.18 11.67 5.51
C ASN A 42 8.51 11.12 6.91
N ILE A 43 9.79 11.00 7.24
CA ILE A 43 10.28 10.44 8.51
C ILE A 43 11.11 11.44 9.34
N ALA A 44 11.20 12.70 8.88
CA ALA A 44 12.05 13.71 9.53
C ALA A 44 11.67 13.96 10.98
N HIS A 45 10.37 13.94 11.30
CA HIS A 45 9.81 14.12 12.65
C HIS A 45 10.15 12.95 13.59
N LEU A 46 10.61 11.80 13.08
CA LEU A 46 10.99 10.63 13.87
C LEU A 46 12.48 10.60 14.25
N LEU A 47 13.31 11.42 13.57
CA LEU A 47 14.78 11.37 13.69
C LEU A 47 15.35 11.69 15.07
N GLY A 48 14.60 12.23 15.97
CA GLY A 48 15.05 12.49 17.36
C GLY A 48 14.70 11.38 18.34
N ASN A 49 13.97 10.36 17.91
CA ASN A 49 13.53 9.29 18.78
C ASN A 49 14.61 8.20 18.90
N SER A 50 15.05 7.91 20.13
CA SER A 50 16.09 6.89 20.39
C SER A 50 15.72 5.46 20.00
N ARG A 51 14.42 5.20 19.74
CA ARG A 51 13.90 3.91 19.27
C ARG A 51 13.72 3.86 17.76
N PHE A 52 14.18 4.87 17.00
CA PHE A 52 14.07 4.96 15.56
C PHE A 52 15.44 4.99 14.91
N GLU A 53 15.70 4.03 14.01
CA GLU A 53 16.93 3.97 13.22
C GLU A 53 16.62 3.88 11.73
N ILE A 54 17.42 4.57 10.91
CA ILE A 54 17.34 4.48 9.44
C ILE A 54 18.43 3.54 8.93
N VAL A 55 17.99 2.51 8.20
CA VAL A 55 18.88 1.58 7.48
C VAL A 55 18.76 1.87 5.98
N ARG A 56 19.75 2.53 5.38
CA ARG A 56 19.76 2.77 3.94
C ARG A 56 20.19 1.51 3.20
N HIS A 57 19.22 0.80 2.62
CA HIS A 57 19.47 -0.48 1.95
C HIS A 57 18.45 -0.76 0.86
N ASP A 58 18.83 -1.55 -0.16
CA ASP A 58 17.95 -2.02 -1.21
C ASP A 58 17.61 -3.49 -0.99
N VAL A 59 16.32 -3.81 -0.80
CA VAL A 59 15.83 -5.16 -0.46
C VAL A 59 16.17 -6.24 -1.50
N VAL A 60 16.56 -5.88 -2.72
CA VAL A 60 17.05 -6.86 -3.71
C VAL A 60 18.38 -7.50 -3.31
N ASN A 61 19.10 -6.89 -2.38
CA ASN A 61 20.31 -7.42 -1.80
C ASN A 61 20.00 -8.03 -0.43
N PRO A 62 20.68 -9.14 -0.05
CA PRO A 62 20.53 -9.70 1.29
C PRO A 62 21.00 -8.72 2.36
N ILE A 63 20.36 -8.78 3.53
CA ILE A 63 20.79 -8.07 4.74
C ILE A 63 20.75 -9.00 5.94
N ILE A 64 21.63 -8.77 6.88
CA ILE A 64 21.69 -9.46 8.17
C ILE A 64 21.43 -8.42 9.26
N ILE A 65 20.27 -8.51 9.89
CA ILE A 65 19.83 -7.60 10.95
C ILE A 65 18.92 -8.38 11.90
N GLU A 66 18.90 -8.03 13.17
CA GLU A 66 18.00 -8.65 14.14
C GLU A 66 16.69 -7.89 14.20
N ALA A 67 15.57 -8.61 14.18
CA ALA A 67 14.22 -8.06 14.30
C ALA A 67 13.26 -9.15 14.80
N ASP A 68 12.26 -8.76 15.58
CA ASP A 68 11.18 -9.64 16.03
C ASP A 68 10.06 -9.72 15.00
N ARG A 69 9.86 -8.60 14.24
CA ARG A 69 8.82 -8.46 13.23
C ARG A 69 9.36 -7.78 11.98
N VAL A 70 8.93 -8.25 10.82
CA VAL A 70 9.30 -7.68 9.52
C VAL A 70 8.03 -7.24 8.80
N PHE A 71 7.95 -5.97 8.44
CA PHE A 71 6.89 -5.39 7.60
C PHE A 71 7.46 -5.15 6.20
N ASN A 72 7.13 -6.02 5.24
CA ASN A 72 7.68 -5.95 3.88
C ASN A 72 6.83 -5.08 2.96
N PHE A 73 7.14 -3.77 2.94
CA PHE A 73 6.44 -2.74 2.14
C PHE A 73 7.26 -2.19 0.97
N ALA A 74 8.55 -2.51 0.88
CA ALA A 74 9.43 -1.96 -0.15
C ALA A 74 9.02 -2.40 -1.57
N CYS A 75 8.35 -1.51 -2.29
CA CYS A 75 8.08 -1.63 -3.72
C CYS A 75 7.57 -0.30 -4.27
N PRO A 76 7.97 0.15 -5.47
CA PRO A 76 7.27 1.20 -6.19
C PRO A 76 5.82 0.76 -6.43
N ALA A 77 4.84 1.53 -5.99
CA ALA A 77 3.43 1.10 -5.97
C ALA A 77 2.51 1.97 -6.85
N SER A 78 3.03 2.96 -7.55
CA SER A 78 2.27 3.74 -8.51
C SER A 78 2.71 3.48 -9.96
N PRO A 79 1.80 3.58 -10.95
CA PRO A 79 2.10 3.32 -12.35
C PRO A 79 3.31 4.09 -12.87
N VAL A 80 3.41 5.37 -12.56
CA VAL A 80 4.52 6.24 -12.98
C VAL A 80 5.88 5.70 -12.50
N HIS A 81 5.92 5.14 -11.29
CA HIS A 81 7.17 4.67 -10.70
C HIS A 81 7.49 3.22 -11.06
N TYR A 82 6.52 2.29 -11.01
CA TYR A 82 6.82 0.89 -11.30
C TYR A 82 7.05 0.62 -12.79
N GLN A 83 6.47 1.44 -13.69
CA GLN A 83 6.71 1.37 -15.14
C GLN A 83 8.00 2.07 -15.57
N HIS A 84 8.55 2.98 -14.77
CA HIS A 84 9.81 3.65 -15.07
C HIS A 84 10.98 2.65 -15.18
N ASN A 85 11.02 1.65 -14.30
CA ASN A 85 11.98 0.55 -14.38
C ASN A 85 11.30 -0.79 -14.01
N PRO A 86 10.60 -1.42 -14.97
CA PRO A 86 9.79 -2.61 -14.72
C PRO A 86 10.64 -3.80 -14.26
N VAL A 87 11.86 -3.96 -14.78
CA VAL A 87 12.78 -5.03 -14.34
C VAL A 87 13.19 -4.83 -12.88
N LYS A 88 13.44 -3.60 -12.46
CA LYS A 88 13.74 -3.31 -11.04
C LYS A 88 12.53 -3.55 -10.15
N THR A 89 11.33 -3.22 -10.62
CA THR A 89 10.08 -3.43 -9.89
C THR A 89 9.85 -4.92 -9.61
N ILE A 90 9.95 -5.77 -10.62
CA ILE A 90 9.76 -7.21 -10.42
C ILE A 90 10.87 -7.81 -9.53
N LYS A 91 12.13 -7.38 -9.69
CA LYS A 91 13.22 -7.76 -8.78
C LYS A 91 12.94 -7.36 -7.34
N THR A 92 12.42 -6.16 -7.10
CA THR A 92 12.09 -5.69 -5.75
C THR A 92 10.99 -6.55 -5.12
N ASN A 93 9.95 -6.91 -5.87
CA ASN A 93 8.89 -7.77 -5.38
C ASN A 93 9.36 -9.21 -5.11
N VAL A 94 10.12 -9.81 -6.03
CA VAL A 94 10.48 -11.22 -5.94
C VAL A 94 11.72 -11.43 -5.06
N MET A 95 12.84 -10.77 -5.40
CA MET A 95 14.09 -10.92 -4.62
C MET A 95 13.97 -10.27 -3.24
N GLY A 96 13.26 -9.12 -3.15
CA GLY A 96 12.98 -8.49 -1.86
C GLY A 96 12.17 -9.42 -0.95
N ALA A 97 11.12 -10.06 -1.47
CA ALA A 97 10.35 -11.04 -0.70
C ALA A 97 11.23 -12.24 -0.26
N LEU A 98 12.03 -12.80 -1.17
CA LEU A 98 12.95 -13.90 -0.86
C LEU A 98 13.96 -13.53 0.24
N ASN A 99 14.57 -12.34 0.14
CA ASN A 99 15.56 -11.88 1.11
C ASN A 99 14.92 -11.63 2.48
N MET A 100 13.74 -11.02 2.53
CA MET A 100 13.03 -10.77 3.80
C MET A 100 12.48 -12.05 4.43
N LEU A 101 12.01 -13.00 3.64
CA LEU A 101 11.62 -14.34 4.13
C LEU A 101 12.83 -15.12 4.64
N GLY A 102 13.97 -15.04 3.94
CA GLY A 102 15.23 -15.65 4.40
C GLY A 102 15.70 -15.04 5.72
N LEU A 103 15.61 -13.70 5.87
CA LEU A 103 15.90 -13.02 7.13
C LEU A 103 14.94 -13.46 8.23
N ALA A 104 13.63 -13.42 8.00
CA ALA A 104 12.61 -13.82 8.97
C ALA A 104 12.81 -15.26 9.45
N LYS A 105 13.11 -16.19 8.52
CA LYS A 105 13.45 -17.58 8.86
C LYS A 105 14.68 -17.65 9.77
N ARG A 106 15.72 -16.86 9.48
CA ARG A 106 16.98 -16.88 10.22
C ARG A 106 16.81 -16.41 11.65
N VAL A 107 16.09 -15.27 11.86
CA VAL A 107 15.95 -14.64 13.17
C VAL A 107 14.71 -15.10 13.95
N GLY A 108 13.84 -15.93 13.32
CA GLY A 108 12.59 -16.37 13.93
C GLY A 108 11.50 -15.30 13.97
N ALA A 109 11.61 -14.27 13.12
CA ALA A 109 10.68 -13.14 13.08
C ALA A 109 9.35 -13.51 12.43
N ARG A 110 8.25 -12.90 12.89
CA ARG A 110 6.98 -12.82 12.13
C ARG A 110 7.14 -11.83 11.00
N ILE A 111 6.66 -12.18 9.80
CA ILE A 111 6.78 -11.33 8.63
C ILE A 111 5.43 -11.06 7.96
N LEU A 112 5.15 -9.78 7.65
CA LEU A 112 3.96 -9.34 6.94
C LEU A 112 4.32 -8.86 5.53
N GLN A 113 3.62 -9.40 4.51
CA GLN A 113 3.69 -8.96 3.12
C GLN A 113 2.60 -7.95 2.81
N ALA A 114 3.01 -6.77 2.38
CA ALA A 114 2.11 -5.83 1.71
C ALA A 114 1.88 -6.29 0.26
N SER A 115 0.82 -7.06 0.05
CA SER A 115 0.26 -7.34 -1.27
C SER A 115 -0.72 -6.23 -1.68
N THR A 116 -1.49 -6.43 -2.71
CA THR A 116 -2.28 -5.39 -3.36
C THR A 116 -3.56 -5.94 -3.96
N SER A 117 -4.57 -5.09 -4.14
CA SER A 117 -5.75 -5.41 -4.96
C SER A 117 -5.43 -5.66 -6.43
N GLU A 118 -4.23 -5.27 -6.90
CA GLU A 118 -3.79 -5.52 -8.28
C GLU A 118 -3.61 -7.02 -8.60
N VAL A 119 -3.47 -7.88 -7.58
CA VAL A 119 -3.45 -9.35 -7.76
C VAL A 119 -4.75 -9.89 -8.36
N TYR A 120 -5.83 -9.11 -8.27
CA TYR A 120 -7.12 -9.43 -8.88
C TYR A 120 -7.23 -9.04 -10.36
N GLY A 121 -6.31 -8.19 -10.86
CA GLY A 121 -6.28 -7.72 -12.25
C GLY A 121 -7.52 -6.90 -12.64
N ASP A 122 -8.08 -7.18 -13.81
CA ASP A 122 -9.41 -6.70 -14.23
C ASP A 122 -10.48 -7.69 -13.77
N PRO A 123 -11.10 -7.47 -12.59
CA PRO A 123 -11.86 -8.50 -11.92
C PRO A 123 -13.23 -8.74 -12.55
N THR A 124 -13.58 -10.01 -12.71
CA THR A 124 -14.93 -10.46 -13.09
C THR A 124 -15.85 -10.67 -11.87
N VAL A 125 -15.29 -10.60 -10.65
CA VAL A 125 -16.02 -10.72 -9.37
C VAL A 125 -16.04 -9.35 -8.68
N HIS A 126 -17.22 -8.92 -8.25
CA HIS A 126 -17.41 -7.62 -7.58
C HIS A 126 -18.46 -7.73 -6.46
N PRO A 127 -18.17 -7.32 -5.21
CA PRO A 127 -16.86 -6.91 -4.68
C PRO A 127 -15.81 -8.04 -4.75
N GLN A 128 -14.50 -7.69 -4.72
CA GLN A 128 -13.44 -8.68 -4.75
C GLN A 128 -13.31 -9.37 -3.38
N VAL A 129 -13.45 -10.70 -3.38
CA VAL A 129 -13.24 -11.57 -2.21
C VAL A 129 -11.86 -12.23 -2.29
N GLU A 130 -11.27 -12.61 -1.16
CA GLU A 130 -9.90 -13.18 -1.10
C GLU A 130 -9.77 -14.53 -1.82
N SER A 131 -10.84 -15.29 -1.95
CA SER A 131 -10.88 -16.56 -2.69
C SER A 131 -10.87 -16.41 -4.21
N TYR A 132 -11.06 -15.19 -4.73
CA TYR A 132 -10.97 -14.92 -6.17
C TYR A 132 -9.51 -14.88 -6.63
N TRP A 133 -9.15 -15.72 -7.60
CA TRP A 133 -7.76 -15.88 -8.07
C TRP A 133 -7.28 -14.76 -8.99
N GLY A 134 -8.20 -13.92 -9.46
CA GLY A 134 -7.87 -12.78 -10.31
C GLY A 134 -7.89 -13.09 -11.80
N ASN A 135 -7.83 -12.00 -12.58
CA ASN A 135 -7.74 -11.98 -14.04
C ASN A 135 -6.65 -10.97 -14.43
N VAL A 136 -5.38 -11.40 -14.32
CA VAL A 136 -4.20 -10.54 -14.54
C VAL A 136 -3.64 -10.80 -15.94
N ASN A 137 -3.26 -9.73 -16.65
CA ASN A 137 -2.52 -9.83 -17.91
C ASN A 137 -1.02 -10.00 -17.60
N PRO A 138 -0.45 -11.24 -17.80
CA PRO A 138 0.93 -11.52 -17.39
C PRO A 138 2.00 -10.84 -18.24
N VAL A 139 1.65 -10.27 -19.39
CA VAL A 139 2.56 -9.57 -20.30
C VAL A 139 2.18 -8.11 -20.54
N GLY A 140 1.18 -7.62 -19.83
CA GLY A 140 0.72 -6.23 -19.94
C GLY A 140 1.68 -5.22 -19.29
N PRO A 141 1.44 -3.92 -19.50
CA PRO A 141 2.32 -2.85 -18.98
C PRO A 141 2.40 -2.78 -17.45
N ARG A 142 1.46 -3.44 -16.74
CA ARG A 142 1.40 -3.49 -15.27
C ARG A 142 1.97 -4.79 -14.70
N SER A 143 2.28 -5.79 -15.54
CA SER A 143 2.68 -7.15 -15.12
C SER A 143 3.87 -7.18 -14.17
N CYS A 144 4.84 -6.27 -14.33
CA CYS A 144 6.01 -6.18 -13.44
C CYS A 144 5.63 -5.95 -11.96
N TYR A 145 4.52 -5.27 -11.71
CA TYR A 145 3.98 -5.05 -10.38
C TYR A 145 2.99 -6.15 -10.00
N ASP A 146 2.00 -6.39 -10.83
CA ASP A 146 0.89 -7.30 -10.55
C ASP A 146 1.39 -8.74 -10.35
N GLU A 147 2.14 -9.29 -11.31
CA GLU A 147 2.74 -10.63 -11.19
C GLU A 147 3.84 -10.68 -10.14
N GLY A 148 4.62 -9.60 -9.98
CA GLY A 148 5.60 -9.52 -8.91
C GLY A 148 4.98 -9.69 -7.51
N LYS A 149 3.80 -9.09 -7.27
CA LYS A 149 3.06 -9.24 -6.01
C LYS A 149 2.41 -10.62 -5.88
N ARG A 150 1.90 -11.20 -6.97
CA ARG A 150 1.36 -12.58 -6.98
C ARG A 150 2.43 -13.60 -6.64
N VAL A 151 3.62 -13.49 -7.24
CA VAL A 151 4.77 -14.35 -6.91
C VAL A 151 5.19 -14.17 -5.45
N ALA A 152 5.19 -12.94 -4.93
CA ALA A 152 5.52 -12.69 -3.53
C ALA A 152 4.51 -13.38 -2.58
N GLU A 153 3.20 -13.36 -2.86
CA GLU A 153 2.22 -14.14 -2.09
C GLU A 153 2.55 -15.63 -2.10
N SER A 154 2.80 -16.22 -3.28
CA SER A 154 3.17 -17.64 -3.40
C SER A 154 4.40 -17.99 -2.57
N LEU A 155 5.47 -17.18 -2.67
CA LEU A 155 6.69 -17.36 -1.87
C LEU A 155 6.41 -17.35 -0.36
N PHE A 156 5.55 -16.44 0.11
CA PHE A 156 5.20 -16.36 1.53
C PHE A 156 4.53 -17.66 2.00
N PHE A 157 3.52 -18.16 1.29
CA PHE A 157 2.86 -19.41 1.64
C PHE A 157 3.78 -20.62 1.52
N ASP A 158 4.67 -20.68 0.51
CA ASP A 158 5.65 -21.77 0.37
C ASP A 158 6.66 -21.76 1.52
N TYR A 159 7.18 -20.61 1.92
CA TYR A 159 8.04 -20.49 3.10
C TYR A 159 7.34 -20.89 4.40
N HIS A 160 6.06 -20.54 4.55
CA HIS A 160 5.27 -21.01 5.68
C HIS A 160 5.11 -22.52 5.67
N ASN A 161 4.70 -23.10 4.55
CA ASN A 161 4.44 -24.54 4.43
C ASN A 161 5.70 -25.36 4.62
N GLN A 162 6.79 -24.98 3.96
CA GLN A 162 8.06 -25.70 3.94
C GLN A 162 8.91 -25.42 5.17
N ASN A 163 9.02 -24.15 5.59
CA ASN A 163 10.00 -23.72 6.59
C ASN A 163 9.36 -23.24 7.91
N LYS A 164 8.03 -23.25 8.01
CA LYS A 164 7.26 -22.82 9.18
C LYS A 164 7.50 -21.36 9.60
N VAL A 165 7.86 -20.50 8.63
CA VAL A 165 7.93 -19.06 8.86
C VAL A 165 6.54 -18.53 9.25
N ASP A 166 6.45 -17.71 10.27
CA ASP A 166 5.20 -17.11 10.73
C ASP A 166 4.85 -15.89 9.87
N ILE A 167 4.05 -16.13 8.83
CA ILE A 167 3.72 -15.13 7.81
C ILE A 167 2.37 -14.42 8.08
N ARG A 168 2.24 -13.23 7.49
CA ARG A 168 0.96 -12.50 7.32
C ARG A 168 0.91 -11.94 5.91
N VAL A 169 -0.24 -12.01 5.24
CA VAL A 169 -0.44 -11.45 3.90
C VAL A 169 -1.68 -10.56 3.90
N ILE A 170 -1.51 -9.30 3.49
CA ILE A 170 -2.59 -8.34 3.32
C ILE A 170 -2.68 -7.90 1.86
N ARG A 171 -3.89 -7.70 1.34
CA ARG A 171 -4.16 -7.12 0.01
C ARG A 171 -4.69 -5.71 0.19
N ILE A 172 -3.83 -4.73 -0.05
CA ILE A 172 -4.12 -3.32 0.13
C ILE A 172 -4.90 -2.80 -1.07
N PHE A 173 -6.05 -2.18 -0.80
CA PHE A 173 -6.82 -1.42 -1.79
C PHE A 173 -6.38 0.04 -1.82
N ASN A 174 -6.95 0.85 -2.76
CA ASN A 174 -6.53 2.24 -2.92
C ASN A 174 -6.55 2.98 -1.58
N THR A 175 -5.39 3.47 -1.21
CA THR A 175 -5.18 4.21 0.04
C THR A 175 -4.71 5.61 -0.29
N TYR A 176 -5.16 6.60 0.49
CA TYR A 176 -4.81 8.00 0.37
C TYR A 176 -4.53 8.61 1.74
N GLY A 177 -3.86 9.76 1.76
CA GLY A 177 -3.55 10.51 2.98
C GLY A 177 -2.26 11.31 2.87
N PRO A 178 -1.88 12.01 3.95
CA PRO A 178 -0.65 12.81 4.00
C PRO A 178 0.60 12.02 3.63
N ARG A 179 1.65 12.69 3.17
CA ARG A 179 2.94 12.10 2.73
C ARG A 179 2.88 11.32 1.43
N MET A 180 1.73 11.32 0.69
CA MET A 180 1.74 10.86 -0.70
C MET A 180 2.63 11.78 -1.56
N LEU A 181 3.22 11.20 -2.61
CA LEU A 181 4.00 12.00 -3.56
C LEU A 181 3.07 12.89 -4.39
N VAL A 182 3.46 14.17 -4.55
CA VAL A 182 2.73 15.16 -5.37
C VAL A 182 2.56 14.69 -6.83
N ASN A 183 3.52 13.92 -7.34
CA ASN A 183 3.53 13.34 -8.69
C ASN A 183 3.33 11.82 -8.67
N ASP A 184 2.55 11.32 -7.71
CA ASP A 184 2.28 9.90 -7.55
C ASP A 184 1.54 9.29 -8.75
N GLY A 185 0.75 10.08 -9.46
CA GLY A 185 -0.01 9.65 -10.64
C GLY A 185 -1.34 8.95 -10.31
N ARG A 186 -1.66 8.70 -9.04
CA ARG A 186 -2.96 8.18 -8.62
C ARG A 186 -4.01 9.29 -8.55
N VAL A 187 -5.27 8.93 -8.75
CA VAL A 187 -6.37 9.89 -8.95
C VAL A 187 -6.52 10.90 -7.82
N VAL A 188 -6.44 10.47 -6.55
CA VAL A 188 -6.63 11.37 -5.39
C VAL A 188 -5.54 12.44 -5.36
N SER A 189 -4.26 12.04 -5.38
CA SER A 189 -3.13 12.99 -5.35
C SER A 189 -3.14 13.92 -6.56
N ASN A 190 -3.47 13.41 -7.76
CA ASN A 190 -3.56 14.24 -8.95
C ASN A 190 -4.64 15.31 -8.81
N PHE A 191 -5.85 14.95 -8.37
CA PHE A 191 -6.95 15.89 -8.23
C PHE A 191 -6.68 16.95 -7.18
N VAL A 192 -6.14 16.56 -6.02
CA VAL A 192 -5.76 17.50 -4.94
C VAL A 192 -4.73 18.51 -5.45
N VAL A 193 -3.67 18.02 -6.12
CA VAL A 193 -2.62 18.91 -6.66
C VAL A 193 -3.14 19.85 -7.75
N GLN A 194 -3.97 19.33 -8.66
CA GLN A 194 -4.58 20.14 -9.71
C GLN A 194 -5.50 21.21 -9.12
N ALA A 195 -6.35 20.81 -8.16
CA ALA A 195 -7.26 21.74 -7.50
C ALA A 195 -6.52 22.84 -6.74
N LEU A 196 -5.49 22.51 -5.95
CA LEU A 196 -4.69 23.51 -5.20
C LEU A 196 -3.96 24.49 -6.12
N LYS A 197 -3.64 24.08 -7.35
CA LYS A 197 -3.03 24.94 -8.37
C LYS A 197 -4.06 25.70 -9.22
N ASN A 198 -5.35 25.49 -9.00
CA ASN A 198 -6.43 25.93 -9.91
C ASN A 198 -6.20 25.51 -11.38
N ALA A 199 -5.50 24.38 -11.57
CA ALA A 199 -5.34 23.76 -12.89
C ALA A 199 -6.57 22.89 -13.23
N PRO A 200 -6.86 22.59 -14.50
CA PRO A 200 -7.94 21.69 -14.86
C PRO A 200 -7.78 20.31 -14.19
N ILE A 201 -8.90 19.75 -13.71
CA ILE A 201 -8.92 18.38 -13.17
C ILE A 201 -9.17 17.41 -14.32
N SER A 202 -8.19 16.54 -14.55
CA SER A 202 -8.17 15.58 -15.66
C SER A 202 -8.93 14.30 -15.29
N ILE A 203 -10.11 14.11 -15.86
CA ILE A 203 -10.88 12.86 -15.76
C ILE A 203 -10.65 12.03 -17.02
N TYR A 204 -10.22 10.77 -16.82
CA TYR A 204 -10.07 9.81 -17.91
C TYR A 204 -11.39 9.05 -18.13
N GLY A 205 -11.86 8.95 -19.38
CA GLY A 205 -13.19 8.44 -19.72
C GLY A 205 -14.31 9.43 -19.33
N GLU A 206 -15.50 8.91 -19.06
CA GLU A 206 -16.69 9.69 -18.71
C GLU A 206 -16.83 10.00 -17.21
N GLY A 207 -15.89 9.53 -16.37
CA GLY A 207 -15.90 9.74 -14.92
C GLY A 207 -16.88 8.86 -14.14
N GLY A 208 -17.61 7.96 -14.84
CA GLY A 208 -18.56 7.02 -14.21
C GLY A 208 -17.93 5.79 -13.58
N GLN A 209 -16.66 5.50 -13.86
CA GLN A 209 -15.93 4.39 -13.22
C GLN A 209 -15.82 4.61 -11.71
N THR A 210 -16.01 3.53 -10.95
CA THR A 210 -16.00 3.61 -9.49
C THR A 210 -14.68 3.15 -8.87
N ARG A 211 -14.31 3.77 -7.76
CA ARG A 211 -13.18 3.39 -6.91
C ARG A 211 -13.57 3.51 -5.44
N SER A 212 -12.91 2.69 -4.64
CA SER A 212 -12.99 2.75 -3.17
C SER A 212 -11.70 3.36 -2.64
N PHE A 213 -11.80 4.19 -1.61
CA PHE A 213 -10.65 4.92 -1.04
C PHE A 213 -10.58 4.73 0.47
N CYS A 214 -9.48 4.15 0.95
CA CYS A 214 -9.22 3.95 2.37
C CYS A 214 -8.26 5.02 2.87
N TYR A 215 -8.57 5.64 4.00
CA TYR A 215 -7.66 6.59 4.62
C TYR A 215 -6.49 5.85 5.29
N VAL A 216 -5.30 6.46 5.27
CA VAL A 216 -4.07 5.78 5.70
C VAL A 216 -4.07 5.33 7.14
N SER A 217 -4.73 6.07 8.07
CA SER A 217 -4.81 5.66 9.47
C SER A 217 -5.61 4.38 9.66
N ASP A 218 -6.72 4.23 8.93
CA ASP A 218 -7.51 3.00 8.94
C ASP A 218 -6.70 1.82 8.42
N LEU A 219 -5.95 2.03 7.32
CA LEU A 219 -5.09 0.99 6.78
C LEU A 219 -4.00 0.58 7.79
N VAL A 220 -3.34 1.54 8.45
CA VAL A 220 -2.29 1.26 9.45
C VAL A 220 -2.85 0.46 10.64
N ASP A 221 -4.06 0.79 11.12
CA ASP A 221 -4.74 0.00 12.15
C ASP A 221 -4.97 -1.45 11.69
N GLY A 222 -5.45 -1.66 10.46
CA GLY A 222 -5.63 -3.00 9.88
C GLY A 222 -4.31 -3.78 9.75
N ILE A 223 -3.23 -3.12 9.35
CA ILE A 223 -1.88 -3.70 9.27
C ILE A 223 -1.42 -4.19 10.66
N LEU A 224 -1.56 -3.35 11.68
CA LEU A 224 -1.15 -3.67 13.05
C LEU A 224 -1.96 -4.82 13.61
N ARG A 225 -3.28 -4.80 13.44
CA ARG A 225 -4.16 -5.93 13.85
C ARG A 225 -3.80 -7.23 13.15
N MET A 226 -3.46 -7.19 11.85
CA MET A 226 -3.03 -8.38 11.12
C MET A 226 -1.69 -8.90 11.62
N MET A 227 -0.72 -8.00 11.90
CA MET A 227 0.56 -8.39 12.47
C MET A 227 0.40 -9.04 13.84
N ASP A 228 -0.49 -8.54 14.68
CA ASP A 228 -0.73 -9.05 16.02
C ASP A 228 -1.60 -10.33 16.05
N ARG A 229 -2.29 -10.66 14.96
CA ARG A 229 -3.22 -11.79 14.94
C ARG A 229 -2.49 -13.14 14.88
N ASP A 230 -2.68 -13.97 15.89
CA ASP A 230 -2.18 -15.34 15.91
C ASP A 230 -3.07 -16.31 15.10
N GLY A 231 -2.43 -17.34 14.51
CA GLY A 231 -3.12 -18.43 13.83
C GLY A 231 -3.85 -18.06 12.55
N PHE A 232 -3.65 -16.84 12.01
CA PHE A 232 -4.25 -16.40 10.76
C PHE A 232 -3.20 -15.77 9.85
N HIS A 233 -3.00 -16.36 8.67
CA HIS A 233 -1.92 -15.98 7.74
C HIS A 233 -2.42 -15.07 6.59
N GLY A 234 -3.74 -14.99 6.40
CA GLY A 234 -4.33 -14.30 5.25
C GLY A 234 -4.44 -15.19 4.00
N PRO A 235 -4.51 -14.62 2.79
CA PRO A 235 -4.55 -13.18 2.55
C PRO A 235 -5.82 -12.54 3.11
N VAL A 236 -5.77 -11.24 3.41
CA VAL A 236 -6.94 -10.47 3.85
C VAL A 236 -6.99 -9.12 3.14
N ASN A 237 -8.16 -8.73 2.65
CA ASN A 237 -8.39 -7.44 2.04
C ASN A 237 -8.43 -6.33 3.09
N LEU A 238 -7.63 -5.29 2.90
CA LEU A 238 -7.70 -4.06 3.68
C LEU A 238 -8.02 -2.88 2.74
N GLY A 239 -9.19 -2.28 2.95
CA GLY A 239 -9.68 -1.17 2.15
C GLY A 239 -11.07 -0.72 2.59
N ASN A 240 -11.55 0.39 2.06
CA ASN A 240 -12.88 0.90 2.37
C ASN A 240 -13.88 0.40 1.30
N PRO A 241 -14.99 -0.27 1.68
CA PRO A 241 -15.98 -0.76 0.71
C PRO A 241 -16.90 0.34 0.14
N GLY A 242 -16.82 1.56 0.62
CA GLY A 242 -17.55 2.71 0.07
C GLY A 242 -17.05 3.06 -1.34
N GLU A 243 -17.94 3.05 -2.33
CA GLU A 243 -17.61 3.38 -3.72
C GLU A 243 -17.96 4.83 -4.04
N PHE A 244 -17.09 5.47 -4.80
CA PHE A 244 -17.29 6.81 -5.36
C PHE A 244 -16.98 6.78 -6.85
N THR A 245 -17.76 7.51 -7.66
CA THR A 245 -17.36 7.74 -9.04
C THR A 245 -16.16 8.70 -9.09
N ILE A 246 -15.38 8.63 -10.16
CA ILE A 246 -14.27 9.56 -10.35
C ILE A 246 -14.78 11.01 -10.44
N LEU A 247 -15.96 11.20 -11.02
CA LEU A 247 -16.62 12.52 -11.07
C LEU A 247 -16.96 13.02 -9.65
N GLN A 248 -17.58 12.18 -8.80
CA GLN A 248 -17.90 12.55 -7.41
C GLN A 248 -16.64 12.92 -6.62
N LEU A 249 -15.54 12.20 -6.84
CA LEU A 249 -14.26 12.53 -6.20
C LEU A 249 -13.73 13.90 -6.66
N ALA A 250 -13.80 14.21 -7.97
CA ALA A 250 -13.37 15.49 -8.53
C ALA A 250 -14.18 16.66 -7.93
N GLU A 251 -15.50 16.52 -7.90
CA GLU A 251 -16.42 17.52 -7.32
C GLU A 251 -16.14 17.74 -5.85
N LEU A 252 -15.93 16.67 -5.06
CA LEU A 252 -15.59 16.73 -3.66
C LEU A 252 -14.25 17.47 -3.43
N VAL A 253 -13.22 17.18 -4.23
CA VAL A 253 -11.93 17.85 -4.12
C VAL A 253 -12.04 19.34 -4.45
N ILE A 254 -12.78 19.72 -5.51
CA ILE A 254 -13.04 21.14 -5.86
C ILE A 254 -13.74 21.84 -4.70
N GLU A 255 -14.80 21.25 -4.16
CA GLU A 255 -15.56 21.82 -3.02
C GLU A 255 -14.64 22.02 -1.82
N LEU A 256 -13.95 20.97 -1.38
CA LEU A 256 -13.12 21.01 -0.20
C LEU A 256 -11.93 21.97 -0.35
N THR A 257 -11.34 22.12 -1.54
CA THR A 257 -10.23 23.05 -1.78
C THR A 257 -10.68 24.49 -2.02
N GLY A 258 -11.97 24.74 -2.26
CA GLY A 258 -12.46 26.03 -2.72
C GLY A 258 -11.87 26.41 -4.08
N SER A 259 -11.45 25.42 -4.89
CA SER A 259 -10.79 25.62 -6.17
C SER A 259 -11.76 26.12 -7.25
N LYS A 260 -11.21 26.88 -8.22
CA LYS A 260 -11.92 27.30 -9.43
C LYS A 260 -11.61 26.38 -10.62
N SER A 261 -10.99 25.22 -10.37
CA SER A 261 -10.64 24.25 -11.40
C SER A 261 -11.86 23.79 -12.19
N LYS A 262 -11.69 23.67 -13.50
CA LYS A 262 -12.66 23.04 -14.40
C LYS A 262 -12.33 21.58 -14.58
N ILE A 263 -13.33 20.75 -14.86
CA ILE A 263 -13.14 19.34 -15.20
C ILE A 263 -12.88 19.23 -16.71
N GLU A 264 -11.84 18.49 -17.08
CA GLU A 264 -11.51 18.15 -18.46
C GLU A 264 -11.48 16.64 -18.63
N TYR A 265 -12.06 16.14 -19.72
CA TYR A 265 -12.16 14.72 -20.02
C TYR A 265 -11.10 14.30 -21.03
N HIS A 266 -10.45 13.15 -20.77
CA HIS A 266 -9.39 12.57 -21.60
C HIS A 266 -9.71 11.11 -21.94
N PRO A 267 -9.14 10.53 -23.01
CA PRO A 267 -9.31 9.12 -23.34
C PRO A 267 -8.86 8.21 -22.19
N LEU A 268 -9.57 7.10 -21.94
CA LEU A 268 -9.19 6.10 -20.95
C LEU A 268 -7.84 5.44 -21.31
N PRO A 269 -6.93 5.28 -20.34
CA PRO A 269 -5.71 4.49 -20.52
C PRO A 269 -6.05 3.01 -20.77
N GLU A 270 -5.19 2.34 -21.54
CA GLU A 270 -5.29 0.89 -21.73
C GLU A 270 -5.14 0.13 -20.40
N ASN A 271 -5.92 -0.94 -20.22
CA ASN A 271 -5.89 -1.84 -19.06
C ASN A 271 -6.18 -1.17 -17.69
N ASP A 272 -6.91 -0.03 -17.65
CA ASP A 272 -7.40 0.51 -16.39
C ASP A 272 -8.64 -0.27 -15.93
N PRO A 273 -8.63 -0.90 -14.73
CA PRO A 273 -9.77 -1.68 -14.25
C PRO A 273 -11.04 -0.85 -14.17
N THR A 274 -12.17 -1.41 -14.59
CA THR A 274 -13.46 -0.69 -14.60
C THR A 274 -14.03 -0.50 -13.20
N ARG A 275 -13.87 -1.49 -12.31
CA ARG A 275 -14.40 -1.48 -10.94
C ARG A 275 -13.41 -2.10 -9.96
N ARG A 276 -13.26 -1.47 -8.78
CA ARG A 276 -12.42 -2.01 -7.70
C ARG A 276 -13.01 -1.66 -6.35
N ARG A 277 -13.52 -2.70 -5.66
CA ARG A 277 -14.13 -2.59 -4.35
C ARG A 277 -13.79 -3.81 -3.50
N PRO A 278 -13.23 -3.65 -2.29
CA PRO A 278 -12.96 -4.78 -1.41
C PRO A 278 -14.23 -5.38 -0.82
N ASP A 279 -14.33 -6.69 -0.75
CA ASP A 279 -15.07 -7.34 0.31
C ASP A 279 -14.16 -7.38 1.54
N ILE A 280 -14.64 -6.88 2.67
CA ILE A 280 -13.90 -6.82 3.94
C ILE A 280 -14.50 -7.71 5.02
N SER A 281 -15.37 -8.64 4.64
CA SER A 281 -16.04 -9.55 5.59
C SER A 281 -15.02 -10.37 6.38
N LEU A 282 -13.95 -10.84 5.72
CA LEU A 282 -12.87 -11.58 6.36
C LEU A 282 -12.07 -10.71 7.34
N ALA A 283 -11.80 -9.45 7.00
CA ALA A 283 -11.13 -8.51 7.90
C ALA A 283 -11.97 -8.23 9.15
N ARG A 284 -13.28 -8.06 9.01
CA ARG A 284 -14.21 -7.90 10.14
C ARG A 284 -14.21 -9.16 11.04
N GLU A 285 -14.32 -10.34 10.44
CA GLU A 285 -14.38 -11.61 11.16
C GLU A 285 -13.06 -11.92 11.89
N LYS A 286 -11.95 -11.84 11.19
CA LYS A 286 -10.64 -12.31 11.69
C LYS A 286 -9.89 -11.28 12.50
N LEU A 287 -10.05 -9.98 12.18
CA LEU A 287 -9.29 -8.90 12.78
C LEU A 287 -10.13 -7.94 13.63
N GLY A 288 -11.49 -8.06 13.57
CA GLY A 288 -12.39 -7.06 14.16
C GLY A 288 -12.15 -5.66 13.58
N TRP A 289 -11.77 -5.59 12.29
CA TRP A 289 -11.35 -4.36 11.63
C TRP A 289 -12.35 -3.92 10.56
N GLU A 290 -12.63 -2.63 10.55
CA GLU A 290 -13.29 -1.93 9.46
C GLU A 290 -12.80 -0.47 9.39
N PRO A 291 -12.82 0.17 8.20
CA PRO A 291 -12.44 1.56 8.06
C PRO A 291 -13.48 2.47 8.71
N VAL A 292 -13.02 3.49 9.41
CA VAL A 292 -13.89 4.42 10.16
C VAL A 292 -13.82 5.86 9.65
N VAL A 293 -12.78 6.22 8.87
CA VAL A 293 -12.60 7.58 8.36
C VAL A 293 -13.38 7.77 7.05
N PRO A 294 -14.42 8.64 7.03
CA PRO A 294 -15.12 8.97 5.79
C PRO A 294 -14.21 9.69 4.79
N LEU A 295 -14.44 9.50 3.48
CA LEU A 295 -13.64 10.12 2.43
C LEU A 295 -13.53 11.65 2.60
N ARG A 296 -14.61 12.30 2.97
CA ARG A 296 -14.66 13.77 3.16
C ARG A 296 -13.73 14.25 4.28
N GLU A 297 -13.67 13.54 5.39
CA GLU A 297 -12.81 13.88 6.53
C GLU A 297 -11.34 13.66 6.19
N GLY A 298 -11.00 12.49 5.63
CA GLY A 298 -9.64 12.18 5.24
C GLY A 298 -9.08 13.14 4.17
N GLN A 299 -9.91 13.62 3.25
CA GLN A 299 -9.53 14.64 2.26
C GLN A 299 -9.22 16.00 2.90
N THR A 300 -9.85 16.33 4.02
CA THR A 300 -9.56 17.58 4.74
C THR A 300 -8.19 17.54 5.41
N GLU A 301 -7.78 16.40 5.96
CA GLU A 301 -6.46 16.21 6.57
C GLU A 301 -5.32 16.13 5.54
N GLU A 302 -5.58 15.68 4.32
CA GLU A 302 -4.57 15.61 3.24
C GLU A 302 -4.10 16.99 2.76
N ARG A 303 -4.86 18.04 3.04
CA ARG A 303 -4.54 19.45 2.68
C ARG A 303 -3.49 20.09 3.60
N ALA A 304 -3.31 19.58 4.80
CA ALA A 304 -2.38 20.13 5.79
C ALA A 304 -0.96 19.58 5.55
#